data_2d1eecbddb65d33b9f0541cc619a72f9
#
_entry.id   2d1eecbddb65d33b9f0541cc619a72f9
#
_cell.length_a   1.000
_cell.length_b   1.000
_cell.length_c   1.000
_cell.angle_alpha   90.00
_cell.angle_beta   90.00
_cell.angle_gamma   90.00
#
_symmetry.space_group_name_H-M   'P 1'
#
loop_
_entity.id
_entity.type
_entity.pdbx_description
1 polymer ?
#
loop_
_entity_poly.entity_id
_entity_poly.type
_entity_poly.pdbx_seq_one_letter_code
_entity_poly.pdbx_strand_id
1 'polypeptide(L)'
;VGKGCCQALKGQGARVVVTEIDPICALQAAMEGYQVTTLDDLLATADIFITATGNKNIITVDHMRLMKDKAIVANIGHFDNEIDMASLYKDGSVKRVNIKPQYDEFVFSGTKNGRGHGVLVLAEGRLMNLGCATGHPSFVMSASFTNQVVAQMDLWASANNQPTLSGLKYQSGKVYTLPKKLDEMVAHLHLEKLGVKLTRLTAEQASYLGVSPDGPYKPDHYRY
;
A
#
# COMPACT_ATOMS: atom_id res chain seq x y z
N VAL A 1 3.08 0.15 -0.47
CA VAL A 1 2.35 1.06 0.45
C VAL A 1 3.26 1.45 1.61
N GLY A 2 3.87 0.52 2.36
CA GLY A 2 4.71 0.80 3.53
C GLY A 2 5.83 1.81 3.26
N LYS A 3 6.58 1.69 2.17
CA LYS A 3 7.62 2.66 1.78
C LYS A 3 7.06 4.08 1.63
N GLY A 4 5.91 4.23 0.99
CA GLY A 4 5.25 5.53 0.83
C GLY A 4 4.82 6.13 2.18
N CYS A 5 4.33 5.30 3.11
CA CYS A 5 4.03 5.74 4.48
C CYS A 5 5.27 6.22 5.21
N CYS A 6 6.39 5.48 5.12
CA CYS A 6 7.65 5.87 5.71
C CYS A 6 8.14 7.22 5.19
N GLN A 7 8.12 7.42 3.88
CA GLN A 7 8.53 8.68 3.24
C GLN A 7 7.62 9.85 3.63
N ALA A 8 6.30 9.65 3.63
CA ALA A 8 5.35 10.68 4.00
C ALA A 8 5.52 11.12 5.46
N LEU A 9 5.65 10.17 6.39
CA LEU A 9 5.86 10.47 7.82
C LEU A 9 7.21 11.14 8.06
N LYS A 10 8.28 10.64 7.44
CA LYS A 10 9.61 11.26 7.53
C LYS A 10 9.59 12.70 6.97
N GLY A 11 8.87 12.93 5.87
CA GLY A 11 8.66 14.27 5.30
C GLY A 11 7.92 15.24 6.22
N GLN A 12 7.11 14.72 7.16
CA GLN A 12 6.46 15.50 8.21
C GLN A 12 7.31 15.63 9.49
N GLY A 13 8.57 15.17 9.47
CA GLY A 13 9.48 15.27 10.61
C GLY A 13 9.34 14.14 11.63
N ALA A 14 8.59 13.10 11.37
CA ALA A 14 8.50 11.96 12.28
C ALA A 14 9.78 11.12 12.28
N ARG A 15 10.14 10.59 13.46
CA ARG A 15 11.12 9.50 13.57
C ARG A 15 10.43 8.20 13.18
N VAL A 16 10.76 7.68 12.01
CA VAL A 16 10.16 6.46 11.48
C VAL A 16 11.03 5.26 11.80
N VAL A 17 10.43 4.19 12.32
CA VAL A 17 11.04 2.89 12.54
C VAL A 17 10.26 1.84 11.75
N VAL A 18 10.94 0.91 11.12
CA VAL A 18 10.36 -0.10 10.25
C VAL A 18 10.47 -1.47 10.91
N THR A 19 9.39 -2.26 10.81
CA THR A 19 9.43 -3.70 11.11
C THR A 19 9.24 -4.45 9.79
N GLU A 20 10.04 -5.47 9.53
CA GLU A 20 10.03 -6.19 8.26
C GLU A 20 10.49 -7.64 8.45
N ILE A 21 9.92 -8.55 7.68
CA ILE A 21 10.28 -9.99 7.69
C ILE A 21 11.21 -10.35 6.52
N ASP A 22 11.13 -9.63 5.40
CA ASP A 22 11.96 -9.86 4.22
C ASP A 22 13.33 -9.18 4.42
N PRO A 23 14.44 -9.96 4.44
CA PRO A 23 15.76 -9.40 4.67
C PRO A 23 16.20 -8.41 3.58
N ILE A 24 15.71 -8.55 2.34
CA ILE A 24 16.00 -7.62 1.25
C ILE A 24 15.30 -6.29 1.50
N CYS A 25 14.01 -6.33 1.85
CA CYS A 25 13.24 -5.13 2.18
C CYS A 25 13.76 -4.44 3.45
N ALA A 26 14.16 -5.22 4.46
CA ALA A 26 14.78 -4.72 5.69
C ALA A 26 16.11 -4.00 5.40
N LEU A 27 16.97 -4.59 4.55
CA LEU A 27 18.22 -3.96 4.13
C LEU A 27 17.97 -2.67 3.35
N GLN A 28 17.01 -2.66 2.43
CA GLN A 28 16.62 -1.44 1.70
C GLN A 28 16.17 -0.34 2.66
N ALA A 29 15.32 -0.66 3.64
CA ALA A 29 14.87 0.31 4.63
C ALA A 29 16.04 0.87 5.45
N ALA A 30 16.97 0.01 5.89
CA ALA A 30 18.17 0.43 6.62
C ALA A 30 19.07 1.35 5.76
N MET A 31 19.25 1.05 4.47
CA MET A 31 20.01 1.88 3.53
C MET A 31 19.34 3.24 3.25
N GLU A 32 18.01 3.32 3.35
CA GLU A 32 17.25 4.58 3.28
C GLU A 32 17.31 5.40 4.58
N GLY A 33 18.04 4.89 5.59
CA GLY A 33 18.29 5.56 6.87
C GLY A 33 17.18 5.38 7.90
N TYR A 34 16.34 4.34 7.76
CA TYR A 34 15.38 3.94 8.79
C TYR A 34 16.04 2.98 9.80
N GLN A 35 15.66 3.10 11.06
CA GLN A 35 15.90 2.04 12.03
C GLN A 35 14.99 0.86 11.70
N VAL A 36 15.52 -0.36 11.68
CA VAL A 36 14.74 -1.59 11.50
C VAL A 36 14.88 -2.44 12.77
N THR A 37 13.75 -2.86 13.35
CA THR A 37 13.70 -3.68 14.57
C THR A 37 12.39 -4.46 14.63
N THR A 38 12.09 -5.11 15.76
CA THR A 38 10.83 -5.84 15.97
C THR A 38 9.73 -4.92 16.50
N LEU A 39 8.47 -5.36 16.36
CA LEU A 39 7.33 -4.64 16.93
C LEU A 39 7.43 -4.54 18.45
N ASP A 40 7.86 -5.62 19.12
CA ASP A 40 7.93 -5.70 20.58
C ASP A 40 8.88 -4.65 21.17
N ASP A 41 9.97 -4.34 20.49
CA ASP A 41 10.93 -3.30 20.93
C ASP A 41 10.32 -1.89 20.91
N LEU A 42 9.20 -1.70 20.20
CA LEU A 42 8.60 -0.39 19.96
C LEU A 42 7.32 -0.14 20.77
N LEU A 43 6.68 -1.18 21.31
CA LEU A 43 5.36 -1.08 21.93
C LEU A 43 5.29 0.02 23.00
N ALA A 44 6.30 0.11 23.86
CA ALA A 44 6.33 1.09 24.95
C ALA A 44 6.82 2.49 24.51
N THR A 45 7.30 2.67 23.28
CA THR A 45 7.99 3.90 22.88
C THR A 45 7.38 4.62 21.68
N ALA A 46 6.77 3.90 20.74
CA ALA A 46 6.17 4.50 19.57
C ALA A 46 4.81 5.16 19.87
N ASP A 47 4.52 6.23 19.17
CA ASP A 47 3.28 6.99 19.31
C ASP A 47 2.24 6.61 18.26
N ILE A 48 2.69 6.13 17.08
CA ILE A 48 1.83 5.78 15.95
C ILE A 48 2.31 4.44 15.37
N PHE A 49 1.37 3.51 15.21
CA PHE A 49 1.58 2.21 14.62
C PHE A 49 0.74 2.11 13.33
N ILE A 50 1.39 1.81 12.21
CA ILE A 50 0.72 1.65 10.91
C ILE A 50 1.07 0.29 10.33
N THR A 51 0.06 -0.56 10.14
CA THR A 51 0.23 -1.86 9.50
C THR A 51 0.06 -1.74 7.98
N ALA A 52 0.93 -2.38 7.21
CA ALA A 52 0.97 -2.35 5.75
C ALA A 52 1.50 -3.66 5.16
N THR A 53 1.17 -4.81 5.79
CA THR A 53 1.82 -6.10 5.54
C THR A 53 1.05 -7.00 4.59
N GLY A 54 -0.27 -6.83 4.47
CA GLY A 54 -1.14 -7.76 3.76
C GLY A 54 -1.34 -9.11 4.47
N ASN A 55 -0.93 -9.21 5.75
CA ASN A 55 -1.02 -10.40 6.58
C ASN A 55 -2.14 -10.24 7.63
N LYS A 56 -2.18 -11.02 8.66
CA LYS A 56 -3.19 -10.97 9.73
C LYS A 56 -2.56 -10.90 11.11
N ASN A 57 -3.31 -10.35 12.08
CA ASN A 57 -2.94 -10.31 13.51
C ASN A 57 -1.53 -9.75 13.75
N ILE A 58 -1.15 -8.73 12.99
CA ILE A 58 0.15 -8.04 13.16
C ILE A 58 0.15 -7.29 14.49
N ILE A 59 -0.96 -6.61 14.80
CA ILE A 59 -1.16 -5.97 16.10
C ILE A 59 -2.28 -6.70 16.81
N THR A 60 -1.93 -7.35 17.93
CA THR A 60 -2.86 -8.08 18.79
C THR A 60 -3.31 -7.23 19.97
N VAL A 61 -4.30 -7.70 20.72
CA VAL A 61 -4.77 -7.06 21.97
C VAL A 61 -3.63 -6.96 22.99
N ASP A 62 -2.79 -7.99 23.09
CA ASP A 62 -1.65 -7.99 24.02
C ASP A 62 -0.63 -6.93 23.65
N HIS A 63 -0.35 -6.73 22.35
CA HIS A 63 0.48 -5.61 21.89
C HIS A 63 -0.12 -4.27 22.31
N MET A 64 -1.42 -4.07 22.10
CA MET A 64 -2.09 -2.81 22.43
C MET A 64 -2.07 -2.51 23.93
N ARG A 65 -2.07 -3.52 24.80
CA ARG A 65 -1.92 -3.36 26.25
C ARG A 65 -0.56 -2.86 26.68
N LEU A 66 0.47 -3.08 25.87
CA LEU A 66 1.86 -2.67 26.11
C LEU A 66 2.20 -1.33 25.47
N MET A 67 1.35 -0.81 24.58
CA MET A 67 1.56 0.48 23.93
C MET A 67 1.45 1.64 24.91
N LYS A 68 1.93 2.80 24.51
CA LYS A 68 1.70 4.05 25.24
C LYS A 68 0.21 4.36 25.35
N ASP A 69 -0.16 5.04 26.44
CA ASP A 69 -1.50 5.65 26.52
C ASP A 69 -1.71 6.62 25.34
N LYS A 70 -2.85 6.48 24.68
CA LYS A 70 -3.20 7.24 23.46
C LYS A 70 -2.33 6.95 22.24
N ALA A 71 -1.60 5.85 22.20
CA ALA A 71 -0.95 5.42 20.96
C ALA A 71 -1.98 5.25 19.85
N ILE A 72 -1.65 5.69 18.64
CA ILE A 72 -2.53 5.60 17.46
C ILE A 72 -2.22 4.30 16.73
N VAL A 73 -3.25 3.52 16.43
CA VAL A 73 -3.16 2.26 15.70
C VAL A 73 -3.99 2.36 14.42
N ALA A 74 -3.36 2.14 13.28
CA ALA A 74 -3.98 2.29 11.98
C ALA A 74 -3.54 1.21 11.01
N ASN A 75 -4.41 0.86 10.08
CA ASN A 75 -4.13 -0.09 9.00
C ASN A 75 -4.20 0.59 7.64
N ILE A 76 -3.24 0.31 6.79
CA ILE A 76 -3.23 0.69 5.38
C ILE A 76 -2.80 -0.49 4.49
N GLY A 77 -2.86 -1.70 5.02
CA GLY A 77 -2.57 -2.94 4.30
C GLY A 77 -3.67 -3.34 3.33
N HIS A 78 -4.06 -4.61 3.34
CA HIS A 78 -5.04 -5.11 2.36
C HIS A 78 -6.44 -5.27 2.97
N PHE A 79 -6.56 -5.92 4.13
CA PHE A 79 -7.83 -6.17 4.83
C PHE A 79 -7.77 -5.64 6.27
N ASP A 80 -8.92 -5.60 6.93
CA ASP A 80 -9.11 -5.17 8.31
C ASP A 80 -8.61 -6.18 9.37
N ASN A 81 -8.03 -7.28 8.97
CA ASN A 81 -7.54 -8.35 9.83
C ASN A 81 -6.07 -8.20 10.27
N GLU A 82 -5.36 -7.17 9.84
CA GLU A 82 -4.00 -6.88 10.31
C GLU A 82 -3.97 -6.44 11.77
N ILE A 83 -5.02 -5.79 12.23
CA ILE A 83 -5.27 -5.43 13.62
C ILE A 83 -6.35 -6.36 14.17
N ASP A 84 -6.08 -7.03 15.29
CA ASP A 84 -7.03 -8.00 15.88
C ASP A 84 -8.19 -7.30 16.58
N MET A 85 -9.06 -6.67 15.78
CA MET A 85 -10.27 -6.02 16.26
C MET A 85 -11.29 -7.01 16.84
N ALA A 86 -11.31 -8.25 16.31
CA ALA A 86 -12.25 -9.26 16.75
C ALA A 86 -12.04 -9.65 18.22
N SER A 87 -10.79 -9.85 18.63
CA SER A 87 -10.44 -10.11 20.04
C SER A 87 -10.61 -8.86 20.89
N LEU A 88 -10.29 -7.68 20.37
CA LEU A 88 -10.46 -6.41 21.07
C LEU A 88 -11.94 -6.14 21.45
N TYR A 89 -12.89 -6.43 20.55
CA TYR A 89 -14.32 -6.30 20.80
C TYR A 89 -14.87 -7.35 21.78
N LYS A 90 -14.27 -8.54 21.83
CA LYS A 90 -14.68 -9.62 22.73
C LYS A 90 -14.11 -9.48 24.13
N ASP A 91 -13.11 -8.67 24.32
CA ASP A 91 -12.44 -8.48 25.60
C ASP A 91 -13.31 -7.65 26.53
N GLY A 92 -13.97 -8.31 27.48
CA GLY A 92 -14.86 -7.68 28.45
C GLY A 92 -14.17 -6.68 29.41
N SER A 93 -12.83 -6.64 29.41
CA SER A 93 -12.04 -5.66 30.18
C SER A 93 -11.76 -4.37 29.39
N VAL A 94 -12.16 -4.30 28.13
CA VAL A 94 -11.93 -3.17 27.23
C VAL A 94 -13.22 -2.38 27.00
N LYS A 95 -13.16 -1.07 27.20
CA LYS A 95 -14.26 -0.16 26.92
C LYS A 95 -13.98 0.63 25.66
N ARG A 96 -14.86 0.52 24.66
CA ARG A 96 -14.84 1.39 23.48
C ARG A 96 -15.48 2.74 23.81
N VAL A 97 -14.79 3.80 23.42
CA VAL A 97 -15.25 5.20 23.50
C VAL A 97 -15.14 5.81 22.11
N ASN A 98 -16.26 6.13 21.45
CA ASN A 98 -16.22 6.82 20.17
C ASN A 98 -15.85 8.29 20.41
N ILE A 99 -14.74 8.73 19.82
CA ILE A 99 -14.26 10.13 19.86
C ILE A 99 -14.91 10.96 18.75
N LYS A 100 -14.91 10.42 17.54
CA LYS A 100 -15.56 10.96 16.33
C LYS A 100 -15.73 9.85 15.31
N PRO A 101 -16.49 10.04 14.22
CA PRO A 101 -16.62 9.03 13.18
C PRO A 101 -15.25 8.50 12.72
N GLN A 102 -15.11 7.16 12.67
CA GLN A 102 -13.89 6.43 12.29
C GLN A 102 -12.70 6.63 13.23
N TYR A 103 -12.93 7.08 14.48
CA TYR A 103 -11.87 7.33 15.45
C TYR A 103 -12.36 6.95 16.85
N ASP A 104 -11.92 5.81 17.31
CA ASP A 104 -12.33 5.20 18.57
C ASP A 104 -11.17 5.03 19.52
N GLU A 105 -11.43 5.25 20.80
CA GLU A 105 -10.53 4.89 21.87
C GLU A 105 -10.95 3.58 22.49
N PHE A 106 -10.02 2.65 22.68
CA PHE A 106 -10.20 1.40 23.40
C PHE A 106 -9.44 1.49 24.72
N VAL A 107 -10.19 1.65 25.81
CA VAL A 107 -9.66 1.84 27.15
C VAL A 107 -9.62 0.50 27.87
N PHE A 108 -8.44 0.10 28.31
CA PHE A 108 -8.20 -1.13 29.06
C PHE A 108 -8.46 -0.91 30.55
N SER A 109 -9.19 -1.84 31.21
CA SER A 109 -9.39 -1.86 32.65
C SER A 109 -8.12 -2.33 33.37
N GLY A 110 -7.82 -1.74 34.51
CA GLY A 110 -6.71 -2.17 35.35
C GLY A 110 -5.36 -1.56 34.97
N THR A 111 -5.07 -0.36 35.41
CA THR A 111 -3.92 0.41 35.00
C THR A 111 -2.84 0.59 36.07
N LYS A 112 -1.61 0.78 35.59
CA LYS A 112 -0.54 1.43 36.36
C LYS A 112 -1.01 2.85 36.69
N ASN A 113 -1.19 3.18 37.97
CA ASN A 113 -1.54 4.51 38.50
C ASN A 113 -3.01 4.98 38.48
N GLY A 114 -4.02 4.09 38.38
CA GLY A 114 -5.43 4.46 38.58
C GLY A 114 -6.08 5.28 37.48
N ARG A 115 -5.38 5.55 36.38
CA ARG A 115 -5.95 6.12 35.13
C ARG A 115 -6.01 5.05 34.07
N GLY A 116 -7.13 4.99 33.33
CA GLY A 116 -7.29 4.03 32.24
C GLY A 116 -6.22 4.25 31.17
N HIS A 117 -5.57 3.15 30.74
CA HIS A 117 -4.69 3.14 29.57
C HIS A 117 -5.56 2.86 28.36
N GLY A 118 -5.41 3.62 27.29
CA GLY A 118 -6.18 3.41 26.06
C GLY A 118 -5.37 3.61 24.79
N VAL A 119 -5.76 2.93 23.73
CA VAL A 119 -5.23 3.13 22.38
C VAL A 119 -6.27 3.73 21.46
N LEU A 120 -5.85 4.48 20.49
CA LEU A 120 -6.70 5.15 19.50
C LEU A 120 -6.66 4.36 18.20
N VAL A 121 -7.77 3.72 17.82
CA VAL A 121 -7.85 2.92 16.61
C VAL A 121 -8.57 3.70 15.52
N LEU A 122 -7.94 3.81 14.35
CA LEU A 122 -8.52 4.49 13.20
C LEU A 122 -9.33 3.51 12.35
N ALA A 123 -10.48 3.97 11.85
CA ALA A 123 -11.37 3.27 10.93
C ALA A 123 -11.74 1.84 11.37
N GLU A 124 -11.74 1.57 12.68
CA GLU A 124 -12.01 0.23 13.23
C GLU A 124 -11.08 -0.86 12.65
N GLY A 125 -9.81 -0.53 12.41
CA GLY A 125 -8.83 -1.44 11.80
C GLY A 125 -8.96 -1.60 10.28
N ARG A 126 -9.97 -0.99 9.65
CA ARG A 126 -10.09 -0.94 8.19
C ARG A 126 -9.07 0.05 7.59
N LEU A 127 -8.98 0.10 6.27
CA LEU A 127 -8.09 0.99 5.53
C LEU A 127 -8.30 2.46 5.92
N MET A 128 -7.33 3.02 6.63
CA MET A 128 -7.43 4.38 7.18
C MET A 128 -7.51 5.47 6.11
N ASN A 129 -6.90 5.25 4.95
CA ASN A 129 -6.93 6.21 3.85
C ASN A 129 -8.34 6.38 3.25
N LEU A 130 -9.19 5.38 3.39
CA LEU A 130 -10.59 5.42 2.96
C LEU A 130 -11.51 5.93 4.06
N GLY A 131 -11.30 5.47 5.31
CA GLY A 131 -12.15 5.82 6.44
C GLY A 131 -11.84 7.19 7.07
N CYS A 132 -10.56 7.57 7.12
CA CYS A 132 -10.09 8.75 7.84
C CYS A 132 -9.49 9.85 6.96
N ALA A 133 -9.37 9.62 5.64
CA ALA A 133 -8.83 10.58 4.67
C ALA A 133 -9.69 10.61 3.40
N THR A 134 -9.17 11.22 2.35
CA THR A 134 -9.91 11.42 1.08
C THR A 134 -9.72 10.31 0.06
N GLY A 135 -8.97 9.27 0.39
CA GLY A 135 -8.62 8.19 -0.51
C GLY A 135 -7.58 8.61 -1.57
N HIS A 136 -7.53 7.87 -2.69
CA HIS A 136 -6.63 8.18 -3.80
C HIS A 136 -7.18 9.32 -4.67
N PRO A 137 -6.30 10.21 -5.18
CA PRO A 137 -6.71 11.19 -6.18
C PRO A 137 -7.29 10.52 -7.42
N SER A 138 -8.39 11.08 -7.96
CA SER A 138 -9.08 10.50 -9.12
C SER A 138 -8.18 10.39 -10.35
N PHE A 139 -7.23 11.30 -10.55
CA PHE A 139 -6.26 11.21 -11.63
C PHE A 139 -5.34 9.98 -11.52
N VAL A 140 -4.88 9.64 -10.30
CA VAL A 140 -4.08 8.44 -10.05
C VAL A 140 -4.90 7.17 -10.32
N MET A 141 -6.16 7.16 -9.86
CA MET A 141 -7.08 6.04 -10.11
C MET A 141 -7.47 5.91 -11.57
N SER A 142 -7.48 7.01 -12.34
CA SER A 142 -7.70 6.97 -13.78
C SER A 142 -6.70 6.07 -14.50
N ALA A 143 -5.43 6.11 -14.14
CA ALA A 143 -4.42 5.21 -14.72
C ALA A 143 -4.74 3.74 -14.44
N SER A 144 -5.15 3.41 -13.20
CA SER A 144 -5.56 2.04 -12.84
C SER A 144 -6.82 1.59 -13.58
N PHE A 145 -7.84 2.44 -13.65
CA PHE A 145 -9.08 2.11 -14.37
C PHE A 145 -8.87 1.95 -15.86
N THR A 146 -8.05 2.82 -16.47
CA THR A 146 -7.70 2.69 -17.90
C THR A 146 -7.01 1.36 -18.16
N ASN A 147 -6.07 0.95 -17.29
CA ASN A 147 -5.40 -0.34 -17.41
C ASN A 147 -6.38 -1.52 -17.33
N GLN A 148 -7.35 -1.46 -16.40
CA GLN A 148 -8.41 -2.47 -16.27
C GLN A 148 -9.30 -2.53 -17.53
N VAL A 149 -9.69 -1.38 -18.07
CA VAL A 149 -10.50 -1.32 -19.30
C VAL A 149 -9.75 -1.88 -20.50
N VAL A 150 -8.49 -1.48 -20.68
CA VAL A 150 -7.63 -1.98 -21.76
C VAL A 150 -7.45 -3.50 -21.66
N ALA A 151 -7.24 -4.03 -20.45
CA ALA A 151 -7.16 -5.47 -20.25
C ALA A 151 -8.44 -6.20 -20.63
N GLN A 152 -9.61 -5.66 -20.29
CA GLN A 152 -10.90 -6.24 -20.65
C GLN A 152 -11.14 -6.18 -22.16
N MET A 153 -10.79 -5.06 -22.81
CA MET A 153 -10.90 -4.92 -24.28
C MET A 153 -10.02 -5.96 -24.99
N ASP A 154 -8.81 -6.17 -24.48
CA ASP A 154 -7.86 -7.11 -25.06
C ASP A 154 -8.32 -8.57 -24.92
N LEU A 155 -8.84 -8.94 -23.74
CA LEU A 155 -9.45 -10.25 -23.51
C LEU A 155 -10.68 -10.49 -24.41
N TRP A 156 -11.55 -9.49 -24.53
CA TRP A 156 -12.73 -9.58 -25.37
C TRP A 156 -12.37 -9.75 -26.85
N ALA A 157 -11.41 -8.98 -27.34
CA ALA A 157 -10.90 -9.10 -28.72
C ALA A 157 -10.35 -10.51 -28.99
N SER A 158 -9.52 -11.02 -28.06
CA SER A 158 -8.98 -12.40 -28.17
C SER A 158 -10.08 -13.47 -28.19
N ALA A 159 -11.10 -13.34 -27.32
CA ALA A 159 -12.21 -14.29 -27.24
C ALA A 159 -13.06 -14.30 -28.53
N ASN A 160 -13.14 -13.16 -29.21
CA ASN A 160 -13.88 -13.02 -30.48
C ASN A 160 -13.01 -13.17 -31.74
N ASN A 161 -11.78 -13.71 -31.60
CA ASN A 161 -10.82 -13.87 -32.70
C ASN A 161 -10.52 -12.58 -33.47
N GLN A 162 -10.58 -11.44 -32.77
CA GLN A 162 -10.19 -10.13 -33.30
C GLN A 162 -8.74 -9.80 -32.92
N PRO A 163 -8.08 -8.88 -33.65
CA PRO A 163 -6.77 -8.40 -33.28
C PRO A 163 -6.78 -7.77 -31.89
N THR A 164 -5.90 -8.25 -31.01
CA THR A 164 -5.71 -7.70 -29.65
C THR A 164 -4.75 -6.51 -29.68
N LEU A 165 -4.91 -5.57 -28.74
CA LEU A 165 -3.99 -4.43 -28.58
C LEU A 165 -2.58 -4.89 -28.19
N SER A 166 -2.49 -5.96 -27.38
CA SER A 166 -1.23 -6.58 -26.96
C SER A 166 -0.53 -7.35 -28.09
N GLY A 167 -1.27 -7.85 -29.07
CA GLY A 167 -0.81 -8.83 -30.02
C GLY A 167 -0.83 -10.28 -29.51
N LEU A 168 -1.30 -10.50 -28.25
CA LEU A 168 -1.39 -11.83 -27.66
C LEU A 168 -2.74 -12.49 -27.93
N LYS A 169 -2.72 -13.83 -28.00
CA LYS A 169 -3.94 -14.66 -27.96
C LYS A 169 -4.05 -15.31 -26.58
N TYR A 170 -5.09 -14.96 -25.84
CA TYR A 170 -5.33 -15.48 -24.51
C TYR A 170 -6.02 -16.83 -24.53
N GLN A 171 -5.67 -17.70 -23.60
CA GLN A 171 -6.28 -19.02 -23.45
C GLN A 171 -7.08 -19.06 -22.15
N SER A 172 -8.27 -19.67 -22.22
CA SER A 172 -9.12 -19.86 -21.04
C SER A 172 -8.38 -20.69 -19.97
N GLY A 173 -8.59 -20.31 -18.72
CA GLY A 173 -7.97 -20.97 -17.55
C GLY A 173 -6.51 -20.61 -17.30
N LYS A 174 -5.90 -19.72 -18.09
CA LYS A 174 -4.52 -19.23 -17.86
C LYS A 174 -4.52 -17.80 -17.34
N VAL A 175 -3.52 -17.50 -16.49
CA VAL A 175 -3.25 -16.15 -15.99
C VAL A 175 -2.12 -15.54 -16.81
N TYR A 176 -2.28 -14.30 -17.21
CA TYR A 176 -1.30 -13.56 -18.02
C TYR A 176 -0.93 -12.25 -17.29
N THR A 177 0.32 -11.87 -17.37
CA THR A 177 0.76 -10.51 -17.04
C THR A 177 0.52 -9.62 -18.26
N LEU A 178 -0.02 -8.43 -18.05
CA LEU A 178 -0.20 -7.47 -19.13
C LEU A 178 1.18 -7.10 -19.73
N PRO A 179 1.30 -7.12 -21.08
CA PRO A 179 2.53 -6.71 -21.74
C PRO A 179 2.88 -5.24 -21.50
N LYS A 180 4.16 -4.91 -21.44
CA LYS A 180 4.63 -3.53 -21.26
C LYS A 180 4.09 -2.54 -22.28
N LYS A 181 3.82 -2.99 -23.49
CA LYS A 181 3.16 -2.18 -24.52
C LYS A 181 1.83 -1.58 -24.06
N LEU A 182 1.01 -2.34 -23.30
CA LEU A 182 -0.24 -1.84 -22.75
C LEU A 182 -0.03 -0.89 -21.59
N ASP A 183 0.93 -1.16 -20.69
CA ASP A 183 1.31 -0.25 -19.62
C ASP A 183 1.77 1.10 -20.19
N GLU A 184 2.63 1.08 -21.22
CA GLU A 184 3.12 2.29 -21.89
C GLU A 184 1.98 3.06 -22.58
N MET A 185 1.03 2.36 -23.22
CA MET A 185 -0.15 2.99 -23.82
C MET A 185 -0.98 3.72 -22.77
N VAL A 186 -1.23 3.09 -21.62
CA VAL A 186 -1.96 3.73 -20.51
C VAL A 186 -1.21 4.97 -20.01
N ALA A 187 0.11 4.89 -19.86
CA ALA A 187 0.94 6.03 -19.46
C ALA A 187 0.84 7.17 -20.48
N HIS A 188 0.96 6.89 -21.77
CA HIS A 188 0.85 7.89 -22.85
C HIS A 188 -0.49 8.65 -22.80
N LEU A 189 -1.62 7.96 -22.58
CA LEU A 189 -2.93 8.58 -22.46
C LEU A 189 -3.03 9.61 -21.33
N HIS A 190 -2.19 9.48 -20.30
CA HIS A 190 -2.20 10.38 -19.12
C HIS A 190 -1.15 11.49 -19.23
N LEU A 191 -0.05 11.27 -19.95
CA LEU A 191 1.06 12.23 -20.04
C LEU A 191 0.66 13.54 -20.72
N GLU A 192 -0.18 13.48 -21.74
CA GLU A 192 -0.66 14.67 -22.45
C GLU A 192 -1.38 15.64 -21.49
N LYS A 193 -2.25 15.09 -20.61
CA LYS A 193 -2.98 15.89 -19.61
C LYS A 193 -2.05 16.60 -18.62
N LEU A 194 -0.87 16.05 -18.37
CA LEU A 194 0.15 16.62 -17.50
C LEU A 194 1.09 17.58 -18.23
N GLY A 195 0.93 17.76 -19.54
CA GLY A 195 1.82 18.58 -20.36
C GLY A 195 3.23 18.03 -20.49
N VAL A 196 3.43 16.72 -20.29
CA VAL A 196 4.73 16.05 -20.35
C VAL A 196 5.16 15.86 -21.79
N LYS A 197 6.43 16.19 -22.07
CA LYS A 197 7.08 15.95 -23.36
C LYS A 197 8.16 14.88 -23.18
N LEU A 198 8.04 13.80 -23.93
CA LEU A 198 9.04 12.72 -23.90
C LEU A 198 10.16 12.99 -24.91
N THR A 199 11.38 12.66 -24.52
CA THR A 199 12.51 12.57 -25.42
C THR A 199 12.32 11.37 -26.34
N ARG A 200 12.63 11.54 -27.63
CA ARG A 200 12.59 10.44 -28.61
C ARG A 200 13.99 9.89 -28.82
N LEU A 201 14.11 8.56 -28.88
CA LEU A 201 15.35 7.90 -29.24
C LEU A 201 15.65 8.12 -30.70
N THR A 202 16.94 8.37 -31.01
CA THR A 202 17.42 8.25 -32.38
C THR A 202 17.50 6.78 -32.78
N ALA A 203 17.57 6.49 -34.09
CA ALA A 203 17.74 5.13 -34.56
C ALA A 203 19.03 4.47 -34.03
N GLU A 204 20.11 5.24 -33.89
CA GLU A 204 21.38 4.77 -33.34
C GLU A 204 21.22 4.42 -31.83
N GLN A 205 20.59 5.28 -31.04
CA GLN A 205 20.34 5.02 -29.63
C GLN A 205 19.44 3.81 -29.41
N ALA A 206 18.35 3.66 -30.19
CA ALA A 206 17.46 2.52 -30.14
C ALA A 206 18.19 1.22 -30.49
N SER A 207 19.02 1.24 -31.56
CA SER A 207 19.84 0.10 -31.95
C SER A 207 20.87 -0.28 -30.89
N TYR A 208 21.53 0.69 -30.25
CA TYR A 208 22.47 0.44 -29.16
C TYR A 208 21.80 -0.22 -27.92
N LEU A 209 20.60 0.21 -27.61
CA LEU A 209 19.82 -0.35 -26.49
C LEU A 209 19.10 -1.67 -26.84
N GLY A 210 19.03 -2.03 -28.13
CA GLY A 210 18.31 -3.20 -28.61
C GLY A 210 16.77 -3.10 -28.43
N VAL A 211 16.21 -1.87 -28.48
CA VAL A 211 14.77 -1.61 -28.35
C VAL A 211 14.23 -0.92 -29.61
N SER A 212 12.90 -0.98 -29.80
CA SER A 212 12.24 -0.15 -30.82
C SER A 212 12.27 1.34 -30.42
N PRO A 213 12.43 2.29 -31.37
CA PRO A 213 12.27 3.73 -31.09
C PRO A 213 10.92 4.10 -30.46
N ASP A 214 9.89 3.32 -30.70
CA ASP A 214 8.51 3.54 -30.26
C ASP A 214 8.10 2.62 -29.09
N GLY A 215 9.07 1.93 -28.47
CA GLY A 215 8.82 1.02 -27.35
C GLY A 215 8.42 -0.42 -27.76
N PRO A 216 8.12 -1.28 -26.83
CA PRO A 216 8.30 -1.08 -25.39
C PRO A 216 9.77 -0.93 -24.97
N TYR A 217 10.03 0.00 -24.04
CA TYR A 217 11.40 0.35 -23.63
C TYR A 217 11.95 -0.58 -22.55
N LYS A 218 11.12 -1.43 -21.95
CA LYS A 218 11.51 -2.41 -20.93
C LYS A 218 10.94 -3.78 -21.26
N PRO A 219 11.65 -4.87 -20.92
CA PRO A 219 11.14 -6.22 -21.07
C PRO A 219 9.95 -6.47 -20.13
N ASP A 220 9.09 -7.42 -20.47
CA ASP A 220 7.85 -7.71 -19.73
C ASP A 220 8.06 -8.06 -18.25
N HIS A 221 9.20 -8.66 -17.91
CA HIS A 221 9.54 -9.02 -16.53
C HIS A 221 10.01 -7.83 -15.66
N TYR A 222 10.30 -6.66 -16.27
CA TYR A 222 10.78 -5.51 -15.53
C TYR A 222 9.69 -4.95 -14.60
N ARG A 223 10.09 -4.60 -13.37
CA ARG A 223 9.24 -3.91 -12.36
C ARG A 223 9.83 -2.55 -12.07
N TYR A 224 8.99 -1.52 -12.11
CA TYR A 224 9.36 -0.14 -11.80
C TYR A 224 9.46 0.08 -10.29
#